data_2e02f270879d92a6479804576ddf56ca
#
_entry.id   2e02f270879d92a6479804576ddf56ca
#
_cell.length_a   1.000
_cell.length_b   1.000
_cell.length_c   1.000
_cell.angle_alpha   90.00
_cell.angle_beta   90.00
_cell.angle_gamma   90.00
#
_symmetry.space_group_name_H-M   'P 1'
#
loop_
_entity.id
_entity.type
_entity.pdbx_description
1 polymer ?
#
loop_
_entity_poly.entity_id
_entity_poly.type
_entity_poly.pdbx_seq_one_letter_code
_entity_poly.pdbx_strand_id
1 'polypeptide(L)'
;FPQRLFMDMKRLIINRLVGLGLLAVGILVSCSAPTAFVPVPSPNPWADDYTALSSMENYKQWGTYNVHDPACKKIGDTYYLYSTDAIFAENKEVAKQKNVPLGYIQVRKSKDLVNWDLVGWAFPEIPAEAVNWVRTHAEGQGATNIWAPYIIKHNDVYRLYYCVSAFGKKTSYIGLAESASPEGPWIQKGCVVKTDEQTPMNAIDPSVIEDPQTGRWWMHYGSYFGGLFCVELNPATGLTRQKNDYGHLIARRANYKKDNLEAPEIIFNPELKKYFLFVSYDPLMTTYNVRVGRADKPEGPFLDYAGHDLKDTTNNFPILTAPYAFEGHPGWAGTAHCGVWREENGRYYMFHQGRLSPENQLMVLHTREIFFNAEGWPVVSPER
;
A
#
# COMPACT_ATOMS: atom_id res chain seq x y z
N PHE A 1 52.96 -14.15 37.33
CA PHE A 1 53.10 -14.78 38.67
C PHE A 1 53.34 -13.69 39.73
N PRO A 2 52.85 -13.70 40.97
CA PRO A 2 51.64 -14.37 41.44
C PRO A 2 50.70 -13.44 42.25
N GLN A 3 49.41 -13.85 42.35
CA GLN A 3 48.73 -14.28 43.60
C GLN A 3 48.52 -13.31 44.76
N ARG A 4 47.23 -13.24 45.13
CA ARG A 4 46.65 -13.20 46.52
C ARG A 4 46.69 -11.89 47.31
N LEU A 5 45.53 -11.40 47.71
CA LEU A 5 45.10 -11.64 49.11
C LEU A 5 43.60 -11.28 49.28
N PHE A 6 42.87 -12.24 49.80
CA PHE A 6 41.61 -12.14 50.55
C PHE A 6 41.86 -11.41 51.88
N MET A 7 40.88 -10.65 52.35
CA MET A 7 40.38 -10.83 53.72
C MET A 7 39.22 -9.88 54.04
N ASP A 8 38.14 -10.53 54.42
CA ASP A 8 37.09 -10.19 55.37
C ASP A 8 37.38 -9.09 56.39
N MET A 9 36.30 -8.32 56.70
CA MET A 9 35.98 -8.18 58.16
C MET A 9 34.51 -7.69 58.32
N LYS A 10 33.82 -8.46 59.10
CA LYS A 10 32.50 -8.28 59.67
C LYS A 10 32.48 -7.31 60.84
N ARG A 11 31.32 -6.74 61.10
CA ARG A 11 30.71 -6.27 62.36
C ARG A 11 31.12 -4.90 62.93
N LEU A 12 30.13 -4.04 63.10
CA LEU A 12 29.53 -3.75 64.39
C LEU A 12 28.18 -3.08 64.33
N ILE A 13 27.33 -3.53 65.20
CA ILE A 13 25.95 -3.14 65.54
C ILE A 13 25.98 -1.94 66.47
N ILE A 14 25.00 -1.03 66.48
CA ILE A 14 24.11 -0.70 67.61
C ILE A 14 23.45 0.70 67.43
N ASN A 15 22.16 0.63 67.35
CA ASN A 15 21.10 1.50 67.91
C ASN A 15 21.24 3.02 68.07
N ARG A 16 20.29 3.77 67.52
CA ARG A 16 19.25 4.47 68.31
C ARG A 16 18.09 4.97 67.48
N LEU A 17 16.93 4.68 67.96
CA LEU A 17 15.62 5.19 67.54
C LEU A 17 15.52 6.71 67.69
N VAL A 18 14.94 7.40 66.69
CA VAL A 18 13.94 8.45 66.91
C VAL A 18 13.03 8.43 65.69
N GLY A 19 11.72 8.33 65.94
CA GLY A 19 10.72 8.21 64.92
C GLY A 19 10.40 9.55 64.27
N LEU A 20 10.10 9.48 62.99
CA LEU A 20 9.25 10.41 62.27
C LEU A 20 8.47 9.59 61.24
N GLY A 21 7.16 9.54 61.42
CA GLY A 21 6.26 8.86 60.50
C GLY A 21 6.26 9.57 59.14
N LEU A 22 6.75 8.87 58.15
CA LEU A 22 6.48 9.20 56.75
C LEU A 22 5.50 8.15 56.22
N LEU A 23 4.27 8.59 55.94
CA LEU A 23 3.32 7.84 55.15
C LEU A 23 3.94 7.59 53.76
N ALA A 24 4.50 6.43 53.53
CA ALA A 24 4.85 5.96 52.20
C ALA A 24 3.55 5.50 51.57
N VAL A 25 2.97 6.35 50.73
CA VAL A 25 1.97 5.91 49.76
C VAL A 25 2.70 5.03 48.73
N GLY A 26 2.64 3.73 48.96
CA GLY A 26 3.11 2.75 48.01
C GLY A 26 2.23 2.81 46.74
N ILE A 27 2.74 3.47 45.70
CA ILE A 27 2.23 3.27 44.36
C ILE A 27 2.60 1.83 43.98
N LEU A 28 1.64 0.92 44.14
CA LEU A 28 1.69 -0.40 43.53
C LEU A 28 1.61 -0.16 42.03
N VAL A 29 2.74 0.02 41.36
CA VAL A 29 2.83 -0.18 39.90
C VAL A 29 2.62 -1.66 39.70
N SER A 30 1.38 -2.02 39.39
CA SER A 30 1.05 -3.35 38.88
C SER A 30 1.78 -3.50 37.55
N CYS A 31 2.99 -4.05 37.57
CA CYS A 31 3.57 -4.64 36.39
C CYS A 31 2.71 -5.86 36.05
N SER A 32 1.68 -5.64 35.23
CA SER A 32 1.05 -6.74 34.53
C SER A 32 2.18 -7.42 33.74
N ALA A 33 2.46 -8.67 34.05
CA ALA A 33 3.36 -9.48 33.22
C ALA A 33 2.85 -9.35 31.77
N PRO A 34 3.75 -9.15 30.80
CA PRO A 34 3.32 -9.13 29.40
C PRO A 34 2.52 -10.41 29.18
N THR A 35 1.29 -10.25 28.73
CA THR A 35 0.45 -11.39 28.33
C THR A 35 1.28 -12.20 27.34
N ALA A 36 1.51 -13.46 27.69
CA ALA A 36 2.28 -14.35 26.83
C ALA A 36 1.66 -14.29 25.41
N PHE A 37 2.51 -14.02 24.42
CA PHE A 37 2.10 -14.08 23.03
C PHE A 37 1.53 -15.47 22.75
N VAL A 38 0.25 -15.53 22.50
CA VAL A 38 -0.39 -16.77 22.04
C VAL A 38 -0.35 -16.68 20.51
N PRO A 39 0.48 -17.51 19.85
CA PRO A 39 0.48 -17.54 18.38
C PRO A 39 -0.92 -17.91 17.89
N VAL A 40 -1.54 -17.02 17.13
CA VAL A 40 -2.71 -17.41 16.33
C VAL A 40 -2.13 -18.32 15.23
N PRO A 41 -2.66 -19.55 15.07
CA PRO A 41 -2.21 -20.40 13.96
C PRO A 41 -2.37 -19.63 12.67
N SER A 42 -1.31 -19.51 11.88
CA SER A 42 -1.45 -19.02 10.51
C SER A 42 -2.46 -19.90 9.78
N PRO A 43 -3.41 -19.30 9.06
CA PRO A 43 -4.30 -20.10 8.23
C PRO A 43 -3.43 -21.00 7.35
N ASN A 44 -3.71 -22.30 7.33
CA ASN A 44 -3.02 -23.18 6.41
C ASN A 44 -3.41 -22.77 4.98
N PRO A 45 -2.51 -22.22 4.16
CA PRO A 45 -2.86 -21.75 2.81
C PRO A 45 -3.31 -22.89 1.89
N TRP A 46 -3.04 -24.15 2.27
CA TRP A 46 -3.52 -25.34 1.59
C TRP A 46 -4.99 -25.66 1.88
N ALA A 47 -5.55 -25.10 2.97
CA ALA A 47 -6.93 -25.37 3.36
C ALA A 47 -7.93 -24.55 2.55
N ASP A 48 -7.48 -23.48 1.88
CA ASP A 48 -8.35 -22.58 1.14
C ASP A 48 -8.48 -23.03 -0.31
N ASP A 49 -9.65 -23.52 -0.68
CA ASP A 49 -9.97 -23.83 -2.08
C ASP A 49 -10.38 -22.54 -2.82
N TYR A 50 -9.39 -21.73 -3.19
CA TYR A 50 -9.62 -20.54 -3.98
C TYR A 50 -10.22 -20.82 -5.36
N THR A 51 -10.10 -22.06 -5.87
CA THR A 51 -10.73 -22.45 -7.14
C THR A 51 -12.23 -22.36 -7.05
N ALA A 52 -12.81 -22.85 -5.93
CA ALA A 52 -14.25 -22.73 -5.70
C ALA A 52 -14.69 -21.28 -5.48
N LEU A 53 -13.89 -20.49 -4.74
CA LEU A 53 -14.16 -19.05 -4.53
C LEU A 53 -14.03 -18.24 -5.83
N SER A 54 -13.12 -18.60 -6.73
CA SER A 54 -12.85 -17.86 -7.96
C SER A 54 -13.95 -17.97 -9.03
N SER A 55 -14.95 -18.81 -8.80
CA SER A 55 -16.10 -18.94 -9.70
C SER A 55 -16.83 -17.59 -9.85
N MET A 56 -17.18 -17.21 -11.06
CA MET A 56 -17.94 -15.98 -11.33
C MET A 56 -19.29 -15.96 -10.65
N GLU A 57 -19.92 -17.10 -10.44
CA GLU A 57 -21.20 -17.22 -9.73
C GLU A 57 -21.08 -16.84 -8.26
N ASN A 58 -19.91 -17.03 -7.68
CA ASN A 58 -19.63 -16.78 -6.26
C ASN A 58 -19.05 -15.36 -6.02
N TYR A 59 -19.17 -14.44 -6.96
CA TYR A 59 -18.50 -13.12 -6.87
C TYR A 59 -18.80 -12.38 -5.55
N LYS A 60 -19.97 -12.53 -4.97
CA LYS A 60 -20.32 -11.94 -3.68
C LYS A 60 -19.58 -12.58 -2.49
N GLN A 61 -19.01 -13.76 -2.68
CA GLN A 61 -18.28 -14.52 -1.65
C GLN A 61 -16.77 -14.52 -1.88
N TRP A 62 -16.26 -13.74 -2.84
CA TRP A 62 -14.82 -13.70 -3.12
C TRP A 62 -13.96 -13.28 -1.92
N GLY A 63 -14.53 -12.54 -0.97
CA GLY A 63 -13.76 -12.10 0.18
C GLY A 63 -12.47 -11.39 -0.21
N THR A 64 -11.33 -12.01 0.07
CA THR A 64 -9.99 -11.52 -0.30
C THR A 64 -9.56 -11.88 -1.72
N TYR A 65 -10.29 -12.74 -2.42
CA TYR A 65 -9.96 -13.17 -3.78
C TYR A 65 -10.18 -12.06 -4.82
N ASN A 66 -9.39 -12.08 -5.87
CA ASN A 66 -9.41 -11.13 -7.00
C ASN A 66 -9.15 -9.69 -6.55
N VAL A 67 -8.12 -9.51 -5.75
CA VAL A 67 -7.62 -8.19 -5.34
C VAL A 67 -6.25 -7.95 -5.98
N HIS A 68 -6.13 -6.84 -6.72
CA HIS A 68 -4.90 -6.37 -7.33
C HIS A 68 -4.78 -4.85 -7.10
N ASP A 69 -3.59 -4.35 -6.81
CA ASP A 69 -3.33 -2.93 -6.58
C ASP A 69 -4.26 -2.30 -5.50
N PRO A 70 -4.29 -2.82 -4.27
CA PRO A 70 -5.26 -2.40 -3.28
C PRO A 70 -4.96 -1.02 -2.69
N ALA A 71 -5.99 -0.17 -2.58
CA ALA A 71 -5.98 1.04 -1.79
C ALA A 71 -7.10 0.98 -0.74
N CYS A 72 -6.77 1.18 0.52
CA CYS A 72 -7.71 1.06 1.62
C CYS A 72 -7.83 2.37 2.42
N LYS A 73 -9.04 2.72 2.81
CA LYS A 73 -9.34 3.81 3.75
C LYS A 73 -10.43 3.40 4.72
N LYS A 74 -10.28 3.82 5.98
CA LYS A 74 -11.35 3.69 6.96
C LYS A 74 -12.24 4.92 6.94
N ILE A 75 -13.53 4.73 6.91
CA ILE A 75 -14.55 5.77 6.89
C ILE A 75 -15.58 5.42 7.97
N GLY A 76 -15.60 6.22 9.02
CA GLY A 76 -16.31 5.83 10.24
C GLY A 76 -15.70 4.57 10.84
N ASP A 77 -16.51 3.55 11.01
CA ASP A 77 -16.11 2.24 11.55
C ASP A 77 -15.86 1.17 10.46
N THR A 78 -15.88 1.57 9.19
CA THR A 78 -15.82 0.66 8.04
C THR A 78 -14.58 0.91 7.21
N TYR A 79 -13.85 -0.14 6.89
CA TYR A 79 -12.77 -0.11 5.92
C TYR A 79 -13.35 -0.31 4.52
N TYR A 80 -12.94 0.55 3.60
CA TYR A 80 -13.24 0.44 2.17
C TYR A 80 -11.96 0.15 1.42
N LEU A 81 -11.98 -0.90 0.61
CA LEU A 81 -10.87 -1.32 -0.22
C LEU A 81 -11.26 -1.19 -1.68
N TYR A 82 -10.46 -0.48 -2.43
CA TYR A 82 -10.57 -0.32 -3.88
C TYR A 82 -9.43 -1.08 -4.53
N SER A 83 -9.71 -1.81 -5.59
CA SER A 83 -8.68 -2.60 -6.26
C SER A 83 -8.95 -2.72 -7.75
N THR A 84 -7.87 -2.93 -8.51
CA THR A 84 -7.97 -3.33 -9.91
C THR A 84 -8.76 -4.64 -10.00
N ASP A 85 -9.71 -4.69 -10.95
CA ASP A 85 -10.39 -5.94 -11.30
C ASP A 85 -9.44 -6.79 -12.14
N ALA A 86 -8.94 -7.86 -11.54
CA ALA A 86 -7.99 -8.76 -12.18
C ALA A 86 -8.65 -9.96 -12.86
N ILE A 87 -9.95 -9.86 -13.18
CA ILE A 87 -10.69 -10.92 -13.90
C ILE A 87 -10.16 -11.03 -15.33
N PHE A 88 -9.80 -12.23 -15.73
CA PHE A 88 -9.38 -12.52 -17.09
C PHE A 88 -10.51 -12.44 -18.10
N ALA A 89 -10.18 -12.21 -19.37
CA ALA A 89 -11.13 -12.03 -20.45
C ALA A 89 -12.13 -13.20 -20.58
N GLU A 90 -11.64 -14.43 -20.42
CA GLU A 90 -12.47 -15.65 -20.48
C GLU A 90 -13.53 -15.65 -19.37
N ASN A 91 -13.17 -15.23 -18.18
CA ASN A 91 -14.09 -15.15 -17.05
C ASN A 91 -15.11 -14.01 -17.23
N LYS A 92 -14.75 -12.93 -17.92
CA LYS A 92 -15.68 -11.84 -18.26
C LYS A 92 -16.80 -12.33 -19.17
N GLU A 93 -16.50 -13.19 -20.13
CA GLU A 93 -17.56 -13.79 -20.99
C GLU A 93 -18.45 -14.76 -20.20
N VAL A 94 -17.89 -15.56 -19.29
CA VAL A 94 -18.67 -16.39 -18.37
C VAL A 94 -19.57 -15.53 -17.48
N ALA A 95 -19.05 -14.43 -16.94
CA ALA A 95 -19.82 -13.51 -16.11
C ALA A 95 -21.01 -12.90 -16.86
N LYS A 96 -20.83 -12.50 -18.12
CA LYS A 96 -21.93 -11.99 -18.97
C LYS A 96 -23.02 -13.04 -19.15
N GLN A 97 -22.67 -14.29 -19.46
CA GLN A 97 -23.62 -15.39 -19.62
C GLN A 97 -24.40 -15.67 -18.35
N LYS A 98 -23.82 -15.42 -17.18
CA LYS A 98 -24.41 -15.63 -15.86
C LYS A 98 -25.05 -14.39 -15.24
N ASN A 99 -25.12 -13.29 -16.00
CA ASN A 99 -25.65 -12.00 -15.55
C ASN A 99 -24.95 -11.42 -14.31
N VAL A 100 -23.65 -11.65 -14.17
CA VAL A 100 -22.84 -11.03 -13.12
C VAL A 100 -22.62 -9.56 -13.50
N PRO A 101 -22.95 -8.60 -12.63
CA PRO A 101 -22.79 -7.18 -12.94
C PRO A 101 -21.31 -6.77 -12.83
N LEU A 102 -20.58 -6.90 -13.91
CA LEU A 102 -19.18 -6.49 -13.98
C LEU A 102 -19.02 -4.99 -14.21
N GLY A 103 -17.91 -4.45 -13.73
CA GLY A 103 -17.45 -3.10 -13.95
C GLY A 103 -15.93 -3.01 -13.84
N TYR A 104 -15.45 -1.85 -13.43
CA TYR A 104 -14.03 -1.56 -13.23
C TYR A 104 -13.80 -0.99 -11.84
N ILE A 105 -12.67 -1.28 -11.24
CA ILE A 105 -12.31 -0.99 -9.84
C ILE A 105 -13.31 -1.61 -8.89
N GLN A 106 -12.94 -2.72 -8.32
CA GLN A 106 -13.74 -3.41 -7.31
C GLN A 106 -13.74 -2.62 -6.01
N VAL A 107 -14.88 -2.59 -5.34
CA VAL A 107 -15.06 -1.95 -4.03
C VAL A 107 -15.48 -3.02 -3.03
N ARG A 108 -14.73 -3.12 -1.97
CA ARG A 108 -15.01 -4.01 -0.82
C ARG A 108 -15.14 -3.21 0.45
N LYS A 109 -15.81 -3.80 1.43
CA LYS A 109 -15.87 -3.25 2.79
C LYS A 109 -15.64 -4.33 3.84
N SER A 110 -15.08 -3.90 4.97
CA SER A 110 -14.81 -4.75 6.14
C SER A 110 -14.97 -3.97 7.43
N LYS A 111 -15.27 -4.68 8.52
CA LYS A 111 -15.27 -4.12 9.88
C LYS A 111 -14.04 -4.57 10.69
N ASP A 112 -13.34 -5.59 10.24
CA ASP A 112 -12.31 -6.29 11.02
C ASP A 112 -11.00 -6.54 10.27
N LEU A 113 -10.90 -6.14 8.98
CA LEU A 113 -9.76 -6.37 8.08
C LEU A 113 -9.53 -7.85 7.72
N VAL A 114 -10.42 -8.73 8.12
CA VAL A 114 -10.37 -10.17 7.86
C VAL A 114 -11.48 -10.58 6.91
N ASN A 115 -12.71 -10.21 7.26
CA ASN A 115 -13.90 -10.51 6.47
C ASN A 115 -14.22 -9.34 5.53
N TRP A 116 -14.24 -9.60 4.25
CA TRP A 116 -14.47 -8.61 3.21
C TRP A 116 -15.69 -8.94 2.36
N ASP A 117 -16.59 -7.98 2.26
CA ASP A 117 -17.78 -8.06 1.42
C ASP A 117 -17.55 -7.27 0.13
N LEU A 118 -17.78 -7.89 -1.03
CA LEU A 118 -17.77 -7.18 -2.31
C LEU A 118 -19.04 -6.32 -2.43
N VAL A 119 -18.85 -5.00 -2.49
CA VAL A 119 -19.94 -4.03 -2.69
C VAL A 119 -20.35 -3.98 -4.16
N GLY A 120 -19.36 -4.01 -5.07
CA GLY A 120 -19.54 -3.90 -6.50
C GLY A 120 -18.32 -3.30 -7.19
N TRP A 121 -18.56 -2.53 -8.24
CA TRP A 121 -17.53 -1.85 -9.03
C TRP A 121 -17.80 -0.34 -9.07
N ALA A 122 -16.73 0.45 -8.99
CA ALA A 122 -16.83 1.91 -8.97
C ALA A 122 -17.30 2.48 -10.33
N PHE A 123 -16.87 1.87 -11.44
CA PHE A 123 -17.19 2.34 -12.77
C PHE A 123 -17.86 1.26 -13.61
N PRO A 124 -18.98 1.57 -14.27
CA PRO A 124 -19.63 0.66 -15.21
C PRO A 124 -18.90 0.57 -16.55
N GLU A 125 -18.15 1.62 -16.90
CA GLU A 125 -17.41 1.74 -18.15
C GLU A 125 -16.11 2.52 -17.94
N ILE A 126 -15.16 2.36 -18.85
CA ILE A 126 -13.93 3.14 -18.86
C ILE A 126 -14.24 4.54 -19.40
N PRO A 127 -13.84 5.63 -18.70
CA PRO A 127 -14.12 6.99 -19.17
C PRO A 127 -13.61 7.25 -20.58
N ALA A 128 -14.48 7.77 -21.44
CA ALA A 128 -14.21 7.93 -22.87
C ALA A 128 -12.97 8.77 -23.18
N GLU A 129 -12.69 9.81 -22.38
CA GLU A 129 -11.47 10.63 -22.53
C GLU A 129 -10.21 9.80 -22.38
N ALA A 130 -10.17 8.92 -21.36
CA ALA A 130 -9.03 8.03 -21.10
C ALA A 130 -8.87 6.99 -22.23
N VAL A 131 -10.00 6.40 -22.70
CA VAL A 131 -9.98 5.46 -23.83
C VAL A 131 -9.44 6.13 -25.09
N ASN A 132 -9.94 7.32 -25.40
CA ASN A 132 -9.52 8.08 -26.58
C ASN A 132 -8.02 8.42 -26.53
N TRP A 133 -7.53 8.91 -25.37
CA TRP A 133 -6.11 9.22 -25.21
C TRP A 133 -5.24 7.98 -25.43
N VAL A 134 -5.50 6.91 -24.68
CA VAL A 134 -4.66 5.71 -24.72
C VAL A 134 -4.66 5.07 -26.09
N ARG A 135 -5.82 4.85 -26.69
CA ARG A 135 -5.91 4.20 -28.01
C ARG A 135 -5.31 5.05 -29.14
N THR A 136 -5.47 6.37 -29.09
CA THR A 136 -4.86 7.27 -30.07
C THR A 136 -3.34 7.21 -30.05
N HIS A 137 -2.72 7.15 -28.85
CA HIS A 137 -1.28 7.22 -28.69
C HIS A 137 -0.60 5.85 -28.52
N ALA A 138 -1.39 4.76 -28.42
CA ALA A 138 -0.89 3.39 -28.33
C ALA A 138 -1.28 2.52 -29.54
N GLU A 139 -1.46 3.11 -30.72
CA GLU A 139 -1.75 2.39 -31.98
C GLU A 139 -3.00 1.52 -31.88
N GLY A 140 -4.06 2.01 -31.23
CA GLY A 140 -5.31 1.30 -31.01
C GLY A 140 -5.29 0.29 -29.87
N GLN A 141 -4.16 0.10 -29.20
CA GLN A 141 -4.01 -0.87 -28.11
C GLN A 141 -4.40 -0.28 -26.73
N GLY A 142 -4.58 -1.14 -25.75
CA GLY A 142 -4.83 -0.75 -24.36
C GLY A 142 -6.26 -0.28 -24.09
N ALA A 143 -6.43 0.41 -22.98
CA ALA A 143 -7.72 0.89 -22.47
C ALA A 143 -8.78 -0.23 -22.38
N THR A 144 -8.38 -1.39 -21.88
CA THR A 144 -9.24 -2.56 -21.68
C THR A 144 -9.67 -2.75 -20.24
N ASN A 145 -9.03 -2.02 -19.30
CA ASN A 145 -9.32 -2.05 -17.88
C ASN A 145 -8.99 -0.70 -17.24
N ILE A 146 -9.44 -0.49 -16.02
CA ILE A 146 -9.00 0.61 -15.14
C ILE A 146 -8.13 -0.01 -14.04
N TRP A 147 -6.94 0.58 -13.82
CA TRP A 147 -5.93 0.04 -12.92
C TRP A 147 -5.66 0.95 -11.74
N ALA A 148 -5.04 0.37 -10.70
CA ALA A 148 -4.39 1.00 -9.55
C ALA A 148 -5.15 2.23 -9.03
N PRO A 149 -6.26 2.02 -8.32
CA PRO A 149 -7.03 3.10 -7.73
C PRO A 149 -6.31 3.68 -6.51
N TYR A 150 -6.55 4.96 -6.25
CA TYR A 150 -6.22 5.59 -4.98
C TYR A 150 -7.38 6.42 -4.47
N ILE A 151 -7.70 6.30 -3.20
CA ILE A 151 -8.83 6.99 -2.56
C ILE A 151 -8.36 7.93 -1.47
N ILE A 152 -8.87 9.17 -1.47
CA ILE A 152 -8.66 10.14 -0.40
C ILE A 152 -9.95 10.95 -0.18
N LYS A 153 -10.21 11.32 1.08
CA LYS A 153 -11.30 12.22 1.42
C LYS A 153 -10.80 13.66 1.43
N HIS A 154 -11.56 14.57 0.82
CA HIS A 154 -11.35 16.00 0.90
C HIS A 154 -12.65 16.68 1.26
N ASN A 155 -12.72 17.31 2.43
CA ASN A 155 -13.97 17.86 2.99
C ASN A 155 -15.10 16.80 2.98
N ASP A 156 -16.19 17.06 2.28
CA ASP A 156 -17.35 16.17 2.21
C ASP A 156 -17.39 15.28 0.98
N VAL A 157 -16.31 15.25 0.19
CA VAL A 157 -16.21 14.44 -1.02
C VAL A 157 -15.07 13.41 -0.91
N TYR A 158 -15.26 12.28 -1.57
CA TYR A 158 -14.24 11.27 -1.81
C TYR A 158 -13.69 11.47 -3.22
N ARG A 159 -12.36 11.43 -3.35
CA ARG A 159 -11.62 11.52 -4.60
C ARG A 159 -11.02 10.17 -4.93
N LEU A 160 -11.43 9.60 -6.03
CA LEU A 160 -10.90 8.35 -6.55
C LEU A 160 -10.02 8.66 -7.77
N TYR A 161 -8.72 8.52 -7.60
CA TYR A 161 -7.74 8.55 -8.67
C TYR A 161 -7.66 7.16 -9.29
N TYR A 162 -7.50 7.08 -10.60
CA TYR A 162 -7.46 5.81 -11.32
C TYR A 162 -6.59 5.92 -12.57
N CYS A 163 -6.15 4.78 -13.13
CA CYS A 163 -5.32 4.77 -14.32
C CYS A 163 -5.95 3.95 -15.45
N VAL A 164 -5.74 4.43 -16.68
CA VAL A 164 -6.00 3.69 -17.91
C VAL A 164 -4.74 3.69 -18.75
N SER A 165 -4.32 2.52 -19.24
CA SER A 165 -3.04 2.38 -19.91
C SER A 165 -3.06 1.29 -20.98
N ALA A 166 -1.95 1.16 -21.70
CA ALA A 166 -1.60 0.04 -22.56
C ALA A 166 -0.44 -0.75 -21.96
N PHE A 167 -0.66 -2.03 -21.65
CA PHE A 167 0.34 -2.86 -21.00
C PHE A 167 1.67 -2.90 -21.77
N GLY A 168 2.78 -2.68 -21.04
CA GLY A 168 4.13 -2.66 -21.60
C GLY A 168 4.50 -1.38 -22.37
N LYS A 169 3.62 -0.39 -22.43
CA LYS A 169 3.84 0.96 -22.98
C LYS A 169 3.76 2.00 -21.87
N LYS A 170 4.25 3.20 -22.13
CA LYS A 170 4.10 4.36 -21.23
C LYS A 170 3.00 5.32 -21.67
N THR A 171 2.11 4.86 -22.55
CA THR A 171 0.92 5.59 -22.96
C THR A 171 -0.18 5.35 -21.96
N SER A 172 -0.45 6.36 -21.14
CA SER A 172 -1.26 6.23 -19.95
C SER A 172 -2.03 7.50 -19.60
N TYR A 173 -3.00 7.35 -18.71
CA TYR A 173 -3.89 8.40 -18.28
C TYR A 173 -4.24 8.19 -16.81
N ILE A 174 -3.90 9.12 -15.94
CA ILE A 174 -4.43 9.20 -14.58
C ILE A 174 -5.63 10.14 -14.60
N GLY A 175 -6.80 9.61 -14.22
CA GLY A 175 -8.03 10.36 -14.08
C GLY A 175 -8.44 10.56 -12.63
N LEU A 176 -9.37 11.49 -12.42
CA LEU A 176 -9.99 11.77 -11.14
C LEU A 176 -11.50 11.68 -11.27
N ALA A 177 -12.14 10.98 -10.33
CA ALA A 177 -13.57 11.02 -10.10
C ALA A 177 -13.87 11.39 -8.65
N GLU A 178 -15.01 12.05 -8.41
CA GLU A 178 -15.48 12.45 -7.09
C GLU A 178 -16.85 11.87 -6.77
N SER A 179 -17.10 11.59 -5.51
CA SER A 179 -18.40 11.17 -4.98
C SER A 179 -18.62 11.70 -3.56
N ALA A 180 -19.88 11.93 -3.19
CA ALA A 180 -20.27 12.20 -1.82
C ALA A 180 -20.31 10.93 -0.94
N SER A 181 -20.26 9.74 -1.56
CA SER A 181 -20.28 8.44 -0.89
C SER A 181 -19.05 7.60 -1.29
N PRO A 182 -18.46 6.81 -0.37
CA PRO A 182 -17.38 5.91 -0.72
C PRO A 182 -17.80 4.79 -1.69
N GLU A 183 -19.08 4.54 -1.84
CA GLU A 183 -19.61 3.55 -2.78
C GLU A 183 -20.03 4.16 -4.14
N GLY A 184 -19.87 5.48 -4.30
CA GLY A 184 -20.30 6.18 -5.50
C GLY A 184 -21.74 6.76 -5.38
N PRO A 185 -22.38 7.20 -6.48
CA PRO A 185 -21.85 7.18 -7.83
C PRO A 185 -20.65 8.12 -8.03
N TRP A 186 -19.75 7.76 -8.93
CA TRP A 186 -18.51 8.48 -9.21
C TRP A 186 -18.67 9.41 -10.42
N ILE A 187 -18.39 10.70 -10.21
CA ILE A 187 -18.50 11.74 -11.24
C ILE A 187 -17.10 12.11 -11.72
N GLN A 188 -16.86 11.96 -13.02
CA GLN A 188 -15.58 12.29 -13.64
C GLN A 188 -15.25 13.77 -13.51
N LYS A 189 -14.01 14.06 -13.12
CA LYS A 189 -13.48 15.44 -12.96
C LYS A 189 -12.45 15.78 -14.03
N GLY A 190 -11.89 14.79 -14.71
CA GLY A 190 -10.95 14.95 -15.81
C GLY A 190 -9.59 14.32 -15.60
N CYS A 191 -8.67 14.70 -16.46
CA CYS A 191 -7.30 14.23 -16.51
C CYS A 191 -6.45 14.91 -15.42
N VAL A 192 -5.71 14.11 -14.65
CA VAL A 192 -4.68 14.63 -13.73
C VAL A 192 -3.34 14.70 -14.45
N VAL A 193 -2.86 13.56 -14.95
CA VAL A 193 -1.62 13.44 -15.75
C VAL A 193 -1.86 12.43 -16.85
N LYS A 194 -1.32 12.69 -18.03
CA LYS A 194 -1.33 11.74 -19.13
C LYS A 194 0.03 11.71 -19.84
N THR A 195 0.42 10.55 -20.30
CA THR A 195 1.73 10.29 -20.89
C THR A 195 1.59 9.55 -22.22
N ASP A 196 2.61 9.63 -23.03
CA ASP A 196 2.78 8.91 -24.29
C ASP A 196 4.24 8.52 -24.48
N GLU A 197 4.60 8.00 -25.64
CA GLU A 197 5.97 7.57 -25.92
C GLU A 197 7.00 8.72 -25.96
N GLN A 198 6.56 9.97 -25.96
CA GLN A 198 7.43 11.15 -25.95
C GLN A 198 7.75 11.63 -24.52
N THR A 199 6.94 11.24 -23.54
CA THR A 199 7.15 11.65 -22.14
C THR A 199 8.23 10.77 -21.46
N PRO A 200 8.97 11.29 -20.46
CA PRO A 200 10.04 10.53 -19.81
C PRO A 200 9.54 9.52 -18.75
N MET A 201 8.24 9.49 -18.43
CA MET A 201 7.65 8.63 -17.40
C MET A 201 6.38 7.95 -17.88
N ASN A 202 5.78 7.17 -17.01
CA ASN A 202 4.50 6.47 -17.22
C ASN A 202 3.47 6.92 -16.19
N ALA A 203 2.34 7.49 -16.62
CA ALA A 203 1.30 8.02 -15.72
C ALA A 203 0.32 6.94 -15.25
N ILE A 204 0.78 6.07 -14.35
CA ILE A 204 -0.04 5.12 -13.60
C ILE A 204 0.35 5.09 -12.12
N ASP A 205 -0.37 4.33 -11.33
CA ASP A 205 -0.13 4.05 -9.90
C ASP A 205 -0.09 5.32 -9.04
N PRO A 206 -1.17 6.12 -9.00
CA PRO A 206 -1.21 7.31 -8.17
C PRO A 206 -1.32 6.98 -6.68
N SER A 207 -0.60 7.73 -5.85
CA SER A 207 -0.77 7.81 -4.41
C SER A 207 -0.77 9.28 -3.99
N VAL A 208 -1.74 9.71 -3.22
CA VAL A 208 -1.96 11.13 -2.92
C VAL A 208 -1.92 11.38 -1.42
N ILE A 209 -1.20 12.43 -1.03
CA ILE A 209 -1.14 12.89 0.35
C ILE A 209 -1.51 14.36 0.44
N GLU A 210 -2.35 14.70 1.41
CA GLU A 210 -2.41 16.04 1.98
C GLU A 210 -1.29 16.14 3.01
N ASP A 211 -0.34 17.01 2.77
CA ASP A 211 0.75 17.24 3.71
C ASP A 211 0.20 17.89 4.99
N PRO A 212 0.21 17.20 6.12
CA PRO A 212 -0.37 17.74 7.37
C PRO A 212 0.44 18.91 7.95
N GLN A 213 1.65 19.15 7.47
CA GLN A 213 2.49 20.25 7.92
C GLN A 213 2.23 21.54 7.16
N THR A 214 1.84 21.47 5.88
CA THR A 214 1.69 22.64 5.01
C THR A 214 0.31 22.80 4.39
N GLY A 215 -0.52 21.75 4.42
CA GLY A 215 -1.82 21.70 3.72
C GLY A 215 -1.68 21.57 2.20
N ARG A 216 -0.46 21.42 1.67
CA ARG A 216 -0.24 21.18 0.24
C ARG A 216 -0.57 19.75 -0.12
N TRP A 217 -1.01 19.55 -1.36
CA TRP A 217 -1.37 18.23 -1.88
C TRP A 217 -0.33 17.76 -2.88
N TRP A 218 0.07 16.50 -2.74
CA TRP A 218 1.08 15.88 -3.58
C TRP A 218 0.61 14.53 -4.11
N MET A 219 0.82 14.28 -5.39
CA MET A 219 0.63 12.98 -6.01
C MET A 219 1.99 12.38 -6.36
N HIS A 220 2.21 11.16 -5.90
CA HIS A 220 3.33 10.30 -6.24
C HIS A 220 2.80 9.29 -7.24
N TYR A 221 3.49 9.09 -8.34
CA TYR A 221 3.01 8.21 -9.41
C TYR A 221 4.16 7.72 -10.27
N GLY A 222 3.90 6.69 -11.07
CA GLY A 222 4.83 6.17 -12.06
C GLY A 222 5.02 4.67 -11.98
N SER A 223 5.49 4.12 -13.07
CA SER A 223 5.76 2.69 -13.21
C SER A 223 6.76 2.49 -14.32
N TYR A 224 7.86 1.83 -14.03
CA TYR A 224 8.92 1.57 -15.00
C TYR A 224 9.37 2.85 -15.74
N PHE A 225 9.82 2.77 -16.97
CA PHE A 225 9.99 3.85 -17.99
C PHE A 225 10.41 5.22 -17.45
N GLY A 226 11.49 5.30 -16.69
CA GLY A 226 12.02 6.56 -16.19
C GLY A 226 11.80 6.80 -14.70
N GLY A 227 11.08 5.89 -14.02
CA GLY A 227 10.92 5.90 -12.57
C GLY A 227 9.65 6.58 -12.06
N LEU A 228 9.68 6.97 -10.80
CA LEU A 228 8.55 7.56 -10.07
C LEU A 228 8.72 9.06 -9.94
N PHE A 229 7.60 9.76 -10.03
CA PHE A 229 7.52 11.22 -10.02
C PHE A 229 6.61 11.72 -8.91
N CYS A 230 6.84 12.94 -8.47
CA CYS A 230 6.02 13.67 -7.51
C CYS A 230 5.58 14.98 -8.12
N VAL A 231 4.27 15.26 -8.12
CA VAL A 231 3.67 16.48 -8.64
C VAL A 231 2.73 17.13 -7.63
N GLU A 232 2.72 18.46 -7.56
CA GLU A 232 1.81 19.20 -6.70
C GLU A 232 0.40 19.25 -7.29
N LEU A 233 -0.60 18.96 -6.46
CA LEU A 233 -2.02 19.08 -6.80
C LEU A 233 -2.62 20.37 -6.24
N ASN A 234 -3.66 20.85 -6.89
CA ASN A 234 -4.53 21.88 -6.37
C ASN A 234 -5.58 21.26 -5.43
N PRO A 235 -5.59 21.56 -4.13
CA PRO A 235 -6.55 20.97 -3.19
C PRO A 235 -8.01 21.20 -3.59
N ALA A 236 -8.33 22.35 -4.20
CA ALA A 236 -9.69 22.67 -4.57
C ALA A 236 -10.23 21.79 -5.70
N THR A 237 -9.38 21.36 -6.63
CA THR A 237 -9.79 20.60 -7.81
C THR A 237 -9.35 19.13 -7.79
N GLY A 238 -8.30 18.80 -7.01
CA GLY A 238 -7.65 17.49 -7.04
C GLY A 238 -6.81 17.21 -8.29
N LEU A 239 -6.73 18.15 -9.22
CA LEU A 239 -5.92 18.07 -10.44
C LEU A 239 -4.54 18.70 -10.20
N THR A 240 -3.62 18.55 -11.16
CA THR A 240 -2.31 19.22 -11.06
C THR A 240 -2.43 20.72 -10.90
N ARG A 241 -1.59 21.30 -10.06
CA ARG A 241 -1.61 22.74 -9.77
C ARG A 241 -1.32 23.58 -11.00
N GLN A 242 -0.45 23.10 -11.87
CA GLN A 242 -0.14 23.70 -13.16
C GLN A 242 -0.48 22.72 -14.27
N LYS A 243 -1.05 23.22 -15.35
CA LYS A 243 -1.40 22.41 -16.51
C LYS A 243 -0.13 21.81 -17.15
N ASN A 244 -0.19 20.54 -17.49
CA ASN A 244 0.93 19.79 -18.08
C ASN A 244 2.17 19.72 -17.16
N ASP A 245 1.99 19.84 -15.87
CA ASP A 245 3.05 19.62 -14.91
C ASP A 245 3.16 18.12 -14.62
N TYR A 246 4.36 17.57 -14.84
CA TYR A 246 4.69 16.18 -14.55
C TYR A 246 5.42 16.04 -13.19
N GLY A 247 5.78 17.17 -12.56
CA GLY A 247 6.55 17.18 -11.34
C GLY A 247 8.02 16.80 -11.54
N HIS A 248 8.61 16.16 -10.56
CA HIS A 248 10.01 15.79 -10.56
C HIS A 248 10.23 14.33 -10.15
N LEU A 249 11.37 13.80 -10.57
CA LEU A 249 11.80 12.42 -10.30
C LEU A 249 12.09 12.23 -8.80
N ILE A 250 11.56 11.16 -8.20
CA ILE A 250 11.75 10.82 -6.77
C ILE A 250 12.36 9.43 -6.54
N ALA A 251 12.24 8.53 -7.50
CA ALA A 251 12.85 7.20 -7.41
C ALA A 251 13.07 6.61 -8.81
N ARG A 252 14.17 5.87 -9.00
CA ARG A 252 14.44 5.12 -10.22
C ARG A 252 15.47 4.01 -9.98
N ARG A 253 15.55 3.05 -10.93
CA ARG A 253 16.57 2.00 -10.96
C ARG A 253 17.38 2.09 -12.26
N ALA A 254 18.26 3.06 -12.36
CA ALA A 254 18.96 3.44 -13.59
C ALA A 254 19.70 2.30 -14.31
N ASN A 255 20.18 1.28 -13.57
CA ASN A 255 20.91 0.13 -14.13
C ASN A 255 20.02 -1.05 -14.52
N TYR A 256 18.69 -0.94 -14.33
CA TYR A 256 17.74 -1.97 -14.72
C TYR A 256 16.94 -1.53 -15.95
N LYS A 257 16.66 -2.49 -16.82
CA LYS A 257 15.85 -2.24 -18.01
C LYS A 257 14.48 -1.67 -17.60
N LYS A 258 14.12 -0.54 -18.19
CA LYS A 258 12.87 0.18 -17.91
C LYS A 258 12.68 0.56 -16.43
N ASP A 259 13.77 0.73 -15.68
CA ASP A 259 13.80 1.09 -14.26
C ASP A 259 13.15 0.08 -13.27
N ASN A 260 12.36 -0.86 -13.69
CA ASN A 260 11.78 -2.03 -12.97
C ASN A 260 11.38 -1.73 -11.49
N LEU A 261 10.62 -0.66 -11.30
CA LEU A 261 9.96 -0.29 -10.05
C LEU A 261 8.66 0.47 -10.37
N GLU A 262 7.69 0.43 -9.44
CA GLU A 262 6.37 1.02 -9.62
C GLU A 262 5.63 1.19 -8.29
N ALA A 263 4.35 1.60 -8.36
CA ALA A 263 3.43 1.61 -7.23
C ALA A 263 3.94 2.37 -6.01
N PRO A 264 4.20 3.68 -6.12
CA PRO A 264 4.52 4.48 -4.94
C PRO A 264 3.33 4.57 -4.01
N GLU A 265 3.54 4.35 -2.72
CA GLU A 265 2.57 4.65 -1.67
C GLU A 265 3.21 5.57 -0.63
N ILE A 266 2.64 6.75 -0.45
CA ILE A 266 3.17 7.78 0.44
C ILE A 266 2.35 7.89 1.72
N ILE A 267 3.04 7.90 2.86
CA ILE A 267 2.43 8.20 4.16
C ILE A 267 3.26 9.21 4.95
N PHE A 268 2.60 9.88 5.90
CA PHE A 268 3.26 10.64 6.96
C PHE A 268 3.13 9.92 8.29
N ASN A 269 4.25 9.77 9.00
CA ASN A 269 4.26 9.28 10.37
C ASN A 269 4.43 10.47 11.32
N PRO A 270 3.40 10.86 12.08
CA PRO A 270 3.43 12.06 12.93
C PRO A 270 4.32 11.91 14.16
N GLU A 271 4.52 10.68 14.65
CA GLU A 271 5.38 10.40 15.80
C GLU A 271 6.87 10.61 15.44
N LEU A 272 7.25 10.16 14.25
CA LEU A 272 8.61 10.30 13.71
C LEU A 272 8.82 11.62 12.96
N LYS A 273 7.74 12.32 12.59
CA LYS A 273 7.74 13.51 11.72
C LYS A 273 8.47 13.24 10.40
N LYS A 274 8.22 12.07 9.80
CA LYS A 274 8.83 11.60 8.55
C LYS A 274 7.77 11.14 7.56
N TYR A 275 8.10 11.32 6.29
CA TYR A 275 7.38 10.74 5.17
C TYR A 275 8.04 9.44 4.77
N PHE A 276 7.23 8.44 4.46
CA PHE A 276 7.68 7.14 3.98
C PHE A 276 7.08 6.89 2.60
N LEU A 277 7.95 6.60 1.65
CA LEU A 277 7.57 6.17 0.31
C LEU A 277 7.82 4.67 0.18
N PHE A 278 6.75 3.90 0.14
CA PHE A 278 6.79 2.48 -0.18
C PHE A 278 6.79 2.35 -1.70
N VAL A 279 7.65 1.50 -2.22
CA VAL A 279 7.83 1.30 -3.66
C VAL A 279 7.91 -0.18 -3.96
N SER A 280 7.26 -0.62 -5.02
CA SER A 280 7.29 -2.01 -5.47
C SER A 280 8.38 -2.20 -6.51
N TYR A 281 9.19 -3.21 -6.30
CA TYR A 281 10.38 -3.54 -7.09
C TYR A 281 10.24 -4.91 -7.74
N ASP A 282 10.92 -5.10 -8.85
CA ASP A 282 11.06 -6.36 -9.57
C ASP A 282 9.80 -6.83 -10.30
N PRO A 283 9.85 -7.90 -11.11
CA PRO A 283 8.72 -8.30 -11.93
C PRO A 283 7.48 -8.71 -11.15
N LEU A 284 6.35 -8.09 -11.51
CA LEU A 284 5.02 -8.30 -10.94
C LEU A 284 4.61 -9.77 -10.76
N MET A 285 4.98 -10.64 -11.70
CA MET A 285 4.51 -12.03 -11.71
C MET A 285 5.35 -12.96 -10.84
N THR A 286 6.53 -12.54 -10.39
CA THR A 286 7.51 -13.42 -9.76
C THR A 286 8.09 -12.83 -8.48
N THR A 287 9.12 -11.99 -8.60
CA THR A 287 9.94 -11.51 -7.49
C THR A 287 9.47 -10.16 -6.91
N TYR A 288 8.29 -9.71 -7.26
CA TYR A 288 7.70 -8.46 -6.83
C TYR A 288 7.76 -8.31 -5.30
N ASN A 289 8.30 -7.19 -4.85
CA ASN A 289 8.57 -6.95 -3.44
C ASN A 289 8.42 -5.46 -3.09
N VAL A 290 8.09 -5.14 -1.84
CA VAL A 290 7.98 -3.76 -1.35
C VAL A 290 9.26 -3.36 -0.66
N ARG A 291 9.80 -2.20 -1.03
CA ARG A 291 10.89 -1.50 -0.33
C ARG A 291 10.43 -0.12 0.10
N VAL A 292 11.22 0.56 0.93
CA VAL A 292 10.80 1.85 1.49
C VAL A 292 11.98 2.80 1.61
N GLY A 293 11.72 4.07 1.28
CA GLY A 293 12.57 5.21 1.61
C GLY A 293 11.85 6.19 2.53
N ARG A 294 12.59 7.02 3.25
CA ARG A 294 12.01 8.06 4.10
C ARG A 294 12.58 9.44 3.80
N ALA A 295 11.79 10.48 4.07
CA ALA A 295 12.11 11.86 3.80
C ALA A 295 11.60 12.79 4.90
N ASP A 296 12.09 14.03 4.91
CA ASP A 296 11.60 15.11 5.76
C ASP A 296 10.43 15.87 5.12
N LYS A 297 10.22 15.68 3.82
CA LYS A 297 9.19 16.36 3.02
C LYS A 297 8.49 15.37 2.09
N PRO A 298 7.22 15.61 1.72
CA PRO A 298 6.48 14.72 0.84
C PRO A 298 7.06 14.64 -0.58
N GLU A 299 7.77 15.66 -1.02
CA GLU A 299 8.45 15.70 -2.32
C GLU A 299 9.86 15.10 -2.31
N GLY A 300 10.32 14.58 -1.16
CA GLY A 300 11.63 13.97 -0.98
C GLY A 300 12.75 14.97 -0.61
N PRO A 301 14.04 14.63 -0.77
CA PRO A 301 14.54 13.36 -1.27
C PRO A 301 14.24 12.19 -0.33
N PHE A 302 13.90 11.03 -0.91
CA PHE A 302 13.66 9.81 -0.15
C PHE A 302 14.95 9.01 -0.05
N LEU A 303 15.40 8.77 1.18
CA LEU A 303 16.61 8.01 1.47
C LEU A 303 16.25 6.61 1.96
N ASP A 304 16.99 5.61 1.53
CA ASP A 304 16.89 4.26 2.02
C ASP A 304 17.57 4.09 3.40
N TYR A 305 17.51 2.89 3.96
CA TYR A 305 18.12 2.58 5.25
C TYR A 305 19.63 2.89 5.32
N ALA A 306 20.34 2.73 4.22
CA ALA A 306 21.77 3.02 4.12
C ALA A 306 22.09 4.50 3.85
N GLY A 307 21.06 5.34 3.66
CA GLY A 307 21.21 6.76 3.36
C GLY A 307 21.38 7.08 1.87
N HIS A 308 21.13 6.13 0.98
CA HIS A 308 21.16 6.36 -0.47
C HIS A 308 19.84 6.94 -0.96
N ASP A 309 19.88 7.92 -1.85
CA ASP A 309 18.70 8.45 -2.51
C ASP A 309 18.08 7.39 -3.43
N LEU A 310 16.76 7.23 -3.35
CA LEU A 310 16.03 6.26 -4.20
C LEU A 310 16.20 6.52 -5.70
N LYS A 311 16.64 7.71 -6.10
CA LYS A 311 16.95 8.04 -7.51
C LYS A 311 18.28 7.47 -7.98
N ASP A 312 19.22 7.24 -7.09
CA ASP A 312 20.63 7.05 -7.43
C ASP A 312 21.12 5.62 -7.22
N THR A 313 20.30 4.75 -6.61
CA THR A 313 20.71 3.38 -6.27
C THR A 313 19.86 2.34 -6.99
N THR A 314 20.47 1.19 -7.22
CA THR A 314 19.80 0.01 -7.82
C THR A 314 19.25 -0.98 -6.80
N ASN A 315 19.75 -0.90 -5.57
CA ASN A 315 19.37 -1.80 -4.46
C ASN A 315 19.06 -1.00 -3.21
N ASN A 316 17.78 -0.79 -2.96
CA ASN A 316 17.30 -0.04 -1.80
C ASN A 316 16.79 -0.99 -0.72
N PHE A 317 16.98 -0.60 0.54
CA PHE A 317 16.59 -1.36 1.72
C PHE A 317 15.86 -0.45 2.72
N PRO A 318 15.03 -0.98 3.63
CA PRO A 318 14.73 -2.41 3.82
C PRO A 318 13.74 -2.96 2.79
N ILE A 319 13.73 -4.28 2.62
CA ILE A 319 12.70 -5.03 1.93
C ILE A 319 11.65 -5.42 2.98
N LEU A 320 10.39 -5.08 2.72
CA LEU A 320 9.29 -5.31 3.65
C LEU A 320 8.50 -6.56 3.34
N THR A 321 8.24 -6.81 2.06
CA THR A 321 7.58 -8.02 1.58
C THR A 321 8.41 -8.64 0.46
N ALA A 322 8.33 -9.95 0.33
CA ALA A 322 8.98 -10.69 -0.75
C ALA A 322 8.24 -12.01 -0.98
N PRO A 323 8.36 -12.62 -2.16
CA PRO A 323 7.86 -13.97 -2.38
C PRO A 323 8.42 -14.96 -1.37
N TYR A 324 7.61 -15.92 -0.97
CA TYR A 324 8.03 -16.98 -0.05
C TYR A 324 7.32 -18.30 -0.35
N ALA A 325 8.03 -19.40 -0.11
CA ALA A 325 7.54 -20.74 -0.33
C ALA A 325 7.10 -21.39 0.99
N PHE A 326 6.21 -22.37 0.88
CA PHE A 326 5.84 -23.30 1.95
C PHE A 326 6.55 -24.62 1.76
N GLU A 327 6.63 -25.44 2.80
CA GLU A 327 7.13 -26.78 2.67
C GLU A 327 6.30 -27.58 1.65
N GLY A 328 6.95 -28.02 0.58
CA GLY A 328 6.32 -28.78 -0.50
C GLY A 328 5.46 -27.96 -1.48
N HIS A 329 5.45 -26.61 -1.38
CA HIS A 329 4.68 -25.76 -2.28
C HIS A 329 5.45 -24.48 -2.67
N PRO A 330 5.34 -24.00 -3.91
CA PRO A 330 6.01 -22.77 -4.34
C PRO A 330 5.61 -21.50 -3.55
N GLY A 331 4.47 -21.50 -2.86
CA GLY A 331 4.02 -20.41 -1.99
C GLY A 331 3.48 -19.19 -2.74
N TRP A 332 3.69 -18.02 -2.15
CA TRP A 332 3.20 -16.75 -2.66
C TRP A 332 4.26 -16.05 -3.50
N ALA A 333 3.88 -15.60 -4.68
CA ALA A 333 4.65 -14.72 -5.55
C ALA A 333 3.96 -13.37 -5.73
N GLY A 334 4.65 -12.38 -6.29
CA GLY A 334 4.05 -11.08 -6.62
C GLY A 334 3.53 -10.30 -5.41
N THR A 335 4.20 -10.39 -4.27
CA THR A 335 3.76 -9.86 -2.96
C THR A 335 4.09 -8.39 -2.78
N ALA A 336 3.50 -7.52 -3.60
CA ALA A 336 3.75 -6.09 -3.56
C ALA A 336 2.53 -5.28 -4.06
N HIS A 337 2.76 -4.07 -4.55
CA HIS A 337 1.78 -3.04 -4.84
C HIS A 337 0.89 -2.80 -3.62
N CYS A 338 1.44 -2.06 -2.65
CA CYS A 338 0.76 -1.87 -1.37
C CYS A 338 0.04 -0.54 -1.27
N GLY A 339 -1.10 -0.56 -0.57
CA GLY A 339 -1.69 0.59 0.09
C GLY A 339 -1.41 0.57 1.58
N VAL A 340 -1.33 1.71 2.23
CA VAL A 340 -1.11 1.82 3.67
C VAL A 340 -2.18 2.68 4.32
N TRP A 341 -2.69 2.21 5.45
CA TRP A 341 -3.62 2.95 6.29
C TRP A 341 -3.07 3.10 7.71
N ARG A 342 -3.16 4.33 8.25
CA ARG A 342 -2.91 4.63 9.67
C ARG A 342 -4.22 4.79 10.41
N GLU A 343 -4.40 4.04 11.48
CA GLU A 343 -5.51 4.19 12.41
C GLU A 343 -5.35 5.42 13.32
N GLU A 344 -6.45 5.92 13.85
CA GLU A 344 -6.45 7.02 14.83
C GLU A 344 -5.66 6.65 16.10
N ASN A 345 -5.66 5.38 16.48
CA ASN A 345 -4.91 4.84 17.62
C ASN A 345 -3.41 4.66 17.34
N GLY A 346 -2.92 5.06 16.18
CA GLY A 346 -1.51 5.01 15.80
C GLY A 346 -1.05 3.68 15.18
N ARG A 347 -1.92 2.67 15.02
CA ARG A 347 -1.57 1.44 14.31
C ARG A 347 -1.56 1.65 12.80
N TYR A 348 -0.70 0.92 12.11
CA TYR A 348 -0.57 0.98 10.66
C TYR A 348 -0.84 -0.39 10.05
N TYR A 349 -1.53 -0.40 8.92
CA TYR A 349 -1.80 -1.60 8.14
C TYR A 349 -1.33 -1.43 6.71
N MET A 350 -0.68 -2.46 6.19
CA MET A 350 -0.33 -2.61 4.78
C MET A 350 -1.28 -3.61 4.13
N PHE A 351 -1.80 -3.23 2.99
CA PHE A 351 -2.61 -4.07 2.11
C PHE A 351 -1.83 -4.30 0.83
N HIS A 352 -1.63 -5.52 0.42
CA HIS A 352 -0.96 -5.82 -0.83
C HIS A 352 -1.56 -7.07 -1.47
N GLN A 353 -1.30 -7.26 -2.74
CA GLN A 353 -1.66 -8.49 -3.42
C GLN A 353 -0.63 -9.58 -3.20
N GLY A 354 -1.04 -10.83 -3.40
CA GLY A 354 -0.17 -11.98 -3.57
C GLY A 354 -0.78 -12.92 -4.59
N ARG A 355 0.06 -13.71 -5.26
CA ARG A 355 -0.34 -14.74 -6.21
C ARG A 355 0.02 -16.10 -5.66
N LEU A 356 -0.96 -16.97 -5.47
CA LEU A 356 -0.70 -18.31 -5.01
C LEU A 356 -0.15 -19.16 -6.17
N SER A 357 1.08 -19.64 -6.04
CA SER A 357 1.71 -20.54 -7.02
C SER A 357 1.44 -22.01 -6.66
N PRO A 358 1.23 -22.92 -7.63
CA PRO A 358 1.23 -22.72 -9.09
C PRO A 358 -0.03 -22.05 -9.64
N GLU A 359 -1.03 -21.78 -8.81
CA GLU A 359 -2.27 -21.10 -9.16
C GLU A 359 -2.04 -19.59 -9.28
N ASN A 360 -1.05 -19.18 -10.03
CA ASN A 360 -0.61 -17.79 -10.18
C ASN A 360 -1.66 -16.86 -10.79
N GLN A 361 -2.81 -17.38 -11.15
CA GLN A 361 -3.98 -16.61 -11.55
C GLN A 361 -4.85 -16.19 -10.36
N LEU A 362 -4.66 -16.80 -9.20
CA LEU A 362 -5.39 -16.48 -7.99
C LEU A 362 -4.70 -15.35 -7.25
N MET A 363 -5.18 -14.13 -7.45
CA MET A 363 -4.70 -12.95 -6.75
C MET A 363 -5.51 -12.73 -5.48
N VAL A 364 -4.84 -12.60 -4.36
CA VAL A 364 -5.45 -12.53 -3.05
C VAL A 364 -4.92 -11.33 -2.28
N LEU A 365 -5.80 -10.68 -1.54
CA LEU A 365 -5.45 -9.61 -0.61
C LEU A 365 -4.68 -10.17 0.58
N HIS A 366 -3.54 -9.58 0.87
CA HIS A 366 -2.80 -9.77 2.12
C HIS A 366 -2.90 -8.51 2.97
N THR A 367 -3.16 -8.69 4.26
CA THR A 367 -3.16 -7.62 5.24
C THR A 367 -2.07 -7.87 6.25
N ARG A 368 -1.21 -6.85 6.49
CA ARG A 368 -0.12 -6.90 7.45
C ARG A 368 -0.19 -5.71 8.38
N GLU A 369 0.25 -5.86 9.62
CA GLU A 369 0.47 -4.72 10.50
C GLU A 369 1.89 -4.20 10.32
N ILE A 370 2.05 -2.87 10.30
CA ILE A 370 3.35 -2.21 10.22
C ILE A 370 3.71 -1.71 11.62
N PHE A 371 4.91 -2.04 12.05
CA PHE A 371 5.55 -1.51 13.25
C PHE A 371 6.76 -0.67 12.85
N PHE A 372 7.18 0.23 13.72
CA PHE A 372 8.42 0.98 13.51
C PHE A 372 9.45 0.54 14.55
N ASN A 373 10.64 0.18 14.08
CA ASN A 373 11.74 -0.21 14.98
C ASN A 373 12.33 1.01 15.70
N ALA A 374 13.33 0.80 16.58
CA ALA A 374 13.95 1.87 17.36
C ALA A 374 14.62 2.97 16.52
N GLU A 375 15.02 2.65 15.28
CA GLU A 375 15.61 3.60 14.33
C GLU A 375 14.57 4.30 13.46
N GLY A 376 13.27 4.01 13.69
CA GLY A 376 12.15 4.60 12.95
C GLY A 376 11.99 4.05 11.53
N TRP A 377 12.32 2.77 11.30
CA TRP A 377 12.07 2.08 10.04
C TRP A 377 10.90 1.12 10.17
N PRO A 378 10.05 1.02 9.14
CA PRO A 378 8.90 0.11 9.18
C PRO A 378 9.37 -1.35 9.11
N VAL A 379 8.65 -2.20 9.84
CA VAL A 379 8.74 -3.65 9.84
C VAL A 379 7.33 -4.19 9.75
N VAL A 380 7.09 -5.21 8.95
CA VAL A 380 5.75 -5.76 8.74
C VAL A 380 5.55 -7.09 9.46
N SER A 381 4.35 -7.33 9.95
CA SER A 381 3.93 -8.61 10.51
C SER A 381 3.84 -9.68 9.40
N PRO A 382 3.76 -10.97 9.75
CA PRO A 382 3.16 -11.96 8.87
C PRO A 382 1.77 -11.53 8.42
N GLU A 383 1.29 -12.08 7.31
CA GLU A 383 -0.08 -11.87 6.86
C GLU A 383 -1.11 -12.40 7.88
N ARG A 384 -2.30 -11.84 7.82
CA ARG A 384 -3.47 -12.26 8.59
C ARG A 384 -4.42 -13.08 7.74
#